data_df6919aebe4b106cfc368fa4c4b647c6
#
_entry.id   df6919aebe4b106cfc368fa4c4b647c6
#
_cell.length_a   1.000
_cell.length_b   1.000
_cell.length_c   1.000
_cell.angle_alpha   90.00
_cell.angle_beta   90.00
_cell.angle_gamma   90.00
#
_symmetry.space_group_name_H-M   'P 1'
#
loop_
_entity.id
_entity.type
_entity.pdbx_description
1 polymer ?
#
loop_
_entity_poly.entity_id
_entity_poly.type
_entity_poly.pdbx_seq_one_letter_code
_entity_poly.pdbx_strand_id
1 'polypeptide(L)'
;PSKALLKSAELFNKIQHSEDLGITVKGVDYDFSKIIGRSRNVAGTMAKGIGFLFKKNKVDHLIGTGTINVPGMVEITAGKDKGQILSTERILIASGCKPRRLPDLEVDGERVMTSRQALEMKKQPKSIVIVGAGAIGAEFAYFLNAFGTKVTLVEMLDHVLPVEDHETAAVVEKSFKQEGIDCRVSTAVENIKVNAKSVKMDLVK
;
A
#
# COMPACT_ATOMS: atom_id res chain seq x y z
N PRO A 1 4.07 5.41 -4.69
CA PRO A 1 3.88 6.23 -3.49
C PRO A 1 4.38 5.57 -2.21
N SER A 2 4.24 4.22 -2.01
CA SER A 2 4.71 3.55 -0.80
C SER A 2 6.20 3.79 -0.51
N LYS A 3 7.07 3.71 -1.50
CA LYS A 3 8.51 4.00 -1.32
C LYS A 3 8.78 5.42 -0.80
N ALA A 4 7.93 6.39 -1.16
CA ALA A 4 8.04 7.75 -0.61
C ALA A 4 7.65 7.83 0.87
N LEU A 5 6.67 7.02 1.30
CA LEU A 5 6.29 6.87 2.71
C LEU A 5 7.41 6.19 3.52
N LEU A 6 7.91 5.06 3.00
CA LEU A 6 9.01 4.31 3.62
C LEU A 6 10.27 5.17 3.81
N LYS A 7 10.59 6.03 2.82
CA LYS A 7 11.74 6.94 2.93
C LYS A 7 11.58 7.97 4.04
N SER A 8 10.35 8.45 4.29
CA SER A 8 10.07 9.34 5.42
C SER A 8 10.20 8.59 6.76
N ALA A 9 9.70 7.35 6.84
CA ALA A 9 9.81 6.50 8.02
C ALA A 9 11.28 6.15 8.33
N GLU A 10 12.05 5.74 7.32
CA GLU A 10 13.48 5.45 7.44
C GLU A 10 14.26 6.65 8.02
N LEU A 11 14.00 7.85 7.47
CA LEU A 11 14.66 9.05 7.96
C LEU A 11 14.29 9.35 9.42
N PHE A 12 13.01 9.23 9.75
CA PHE A 12 12.53 9.47 11.11
C PHE A 12 13.14 8.49 12.11
N ASN A 13 13.18 7.19 11.79
CA ASN A 13 13.84 6.18 12.61
C ASN A 13 15.34 6.46 12.77
N LYS A 14 16.05 6.82 11.70
CA LYS A 14 17.47 7.17 11.77
C LYS A 14 17.74 8.36 12.68
N ILE A 15 16.87 9.37 12.67
CA ILE A 15 17.00 10.52 13.56
C ILE A 15 16.79 10.10 15.02
N GLN A 16 15.80 9.25 15.31
CA GLN A 16 15.54 8.76 16.67
C GLN A 16 16.69 7.93 17.24
N HIS A 17 17.45 7.24 16.40
CA HIS A 17 18.60 6.41 16.77
C HIS A 17 19.94 7.08 16.43
N SER A 18 19.95 8.40 16.22
CA SER A 18 21.17 9.13 15.82
C SER A 18 22.25 9.17 16.90
N GLU A 19 21.87 9.01 18.18
CA GLU A 19 22.81 8.96 19.30
C GLU A 19 23.76 7.76 19.20
N ASP A 20 23.31 6.62 18.65
CA ASP A 20 24.12 5.44 18.37
C ASP A 20 25.29 5.76 17.41
N LEU A 21 25.15 6.84 16.64
CA LEU A 21 26.15 7.34 15.70
C LEU A 21 26.91 8.56 16.23
N GLY A 22 26.71 8.91 17.51
CA GLY A 22 27.34 10.09 18.15
C GLY A 22 26.70 11.42 17.74
N ILE A 23 25.48 11.42 17.18
CA ILE A 23 24.78 12.63 16.75
C ILE A 23 23.59 12.89 17.68
N THR A 24 23.63 13.97 18.43
CA THR A 24 22.54 14.36 19.32
C THR A 24 21.53 15.26 18.57
N VAL A 25 20.28 14.83 18.50
CA VAL A 25 19.17 15.62 17.94
C VAL A 25 18.21 16.01 19.06
N LYS A 26 18.02 17.32 19.25
CA LYS A 26 17.11 17.86 20.27
C LYS A 26 15.70 18.01 19.69
N GLY A 27 14.85 17.07 20.02
CA GLY A 27 13.42 17.08 19.64
C GLY A 27 13.20 16.85 18.14
N VAL A 28 12.33 15.92 17.83
CA VAL A 28 11.90 15.65 16.45
C VAL A 28 10.39 15.59 16.45
N ASP A 29 9.79 16.40 15.59
CA ASP A 29 8.34 16.39 15.36
C ASP A 29 8.05 16.07 13.89
N TYR A 30 6.84 15.61 13.60
CA TYR A 30 6.42 15.29 12.25
C TYR A 30 4.96 15.68 12.00
N ASP A 31 4.64 15.96 10.76
CA ASP A 31 3.29 16.18 10.28
C ASP A 31 2.88 15.03 9.36
N PHE A 32 2.05 14.14 9.87
CA PHE A 32 1.59 12.96 9.14
C PHE A 32 0.89 13.33 7.82
N SER A 33 0.11 14.43 7.81
CA SER A 33 -0.59 14.87 6.60
C SER A 33 0.38 15.33 5.51
N LYS A 34 1.47 15.99 5.89
CA LYS A 34 2.54 16.38 4.96
C LYS A 34 3.30 15.18 4.41
N ILE A 35 3.52 14.14 5.22
CA ILE A 35 4.16 12.89 4.78
C ILE A 35 3.28 12.20 3.71
N ILE A 36 1.98 12.08 3.97
CA ILE A 36 1.03 11.54 2.99
C ILE A 36 1.00 12.43 1.74
N GLY A 37 0.86 13.76 1.90
CA GLY A 37 0.85 14.71 0.79
C GLY A 37 2.10 14.62 -0.08
N ARG A 38 3.29 14.50 0.53
CA ARG A 38 4.54 14.28 -0.20
C ARG A 38 4.47 13.02 -1.06
N SER A 39 3.96 11.92 -0.54
CA SER A 39 3.84 10.66 -1.31
C SER A 39 2.93 10.82 -2.53
N ARG A 40 1.84 11.58 -2.39
CA ARG A 40 0.93 11.91 -3.50
C ARG A 40 1.58 12.80 -4.55
N ASN A 41 2.34 13.80 -4.11
CA ASN A 41 3.08 14.69 -5.01
C ASN A 41 4.13 13.93 -5.82
N VAL A 42 4.88 13.02 -5.19
CA VAL A 42 5.84 12.14 -5.89
C VAL A 42 5.13 11.31 -6.96
N ALA A 43 4.01 10.66 -6.61
CA ALA A 43 3.23 9.86 -7.57
C ALA A 43 2.72 10.73 -8.73
N GLY A 44 2.20 11.92 -8.44
CA GLY A 44 1.73 12.87 -9.45
C GLY A 44 2.84 13.35 -10.40
N THR A 45 4.03 13.62 -9.86
CA THR A 45 5.20 14.01 -10.66
C THR A 45 5.62 12.87 -11.60
N MET A 46 5.66 11.63 -11.10
CA MET A 46 5.98 10.46 -11.93
C MET A 46 4.93 10.25 -13.04
N ALA A 47 3.64 10.38 -12.72
CA ALA A 47 2.57 10.26 -13.72
C ALA A 47 2.69 11.33 -14.83
N LYS A 48 2.99 12.59 -14.45
CA LYS A 48 3.27 13.66 -15.43
C LYS A 48 4.48 13.34 -16.30
N GLY A 49 5.56 12.79 -15.71
CA GLY A 49 6.75 12.36 -16.43
C GLY A 49 6.45 11.28 -17.48
N ILE A 50 5.61 10.29 -17.12
CA ILE A 50 5.16 9.24 -18.05
C ILE A 50 4.36 9.88 -19.20
N GLY A 51 3.42 10.77 -18.91
CA GLY A 51 2.66 11.49 -19.94
C GLY A 51 3.55 12.30 -20.89
N PHE A 52 4.60 12.95 -20.36
CA PHE A 52 5.60 13.62 -21.19
C PHE A 52 6.36 12.65 -22.11
N LEU A 53 6.77 11.47 -21.59
CA LEU A 53 7.44 10.46 -22.37
C LEU A 53 6.55 9.89 -23.49
N PHE A 54 5.27 9.66 -23.22
CA PHE A 54 4.32 9.26 -24.26
C PHE A 54 4.28 10.29 -25.40
N LYS A 55 4.11 11.57 -25.06
CA LYS A 55 4.09 12.66 -26.04
C LYS A 55 5.41 12.75 -26.83
N LYS A 56 6.56 12.68 -26.14
CA LYS A 56 7.90 12.74 -26.76
C LYS A 56 8.12 11.61 -27.75
N ASN A 57 7.64 10.40 -27.43
CA ASN A 57 7.83 9.20 -28.25
C ASN A 57 6.65 8.94 -29.20
N LYS A 58 5.73 9.89 -29.36
CA LYS A 58 4.56 9.79 -30.25
C LYS A 58 3.70 8.55 -29.94
N VAL A 59 3.53 8.24 -28.65
CA VAL A 59 2.64 7.17 -28.17
C VAL A 59 1.29 7.79 -27.86
N ASP A 60 0.24 7.33 -28.50
CA ASP A 60 -1.12 7.77 -28.22
C ASP A 60 -1.56 7.25 -26.85
N HIS A 61 -2.06 8.16 -26.02
CA HIS A 61 -2.51 7.86 -24.67
C HIS A 61 -4.02 8.03 -24.58
N LEU A 62 -4.76 6.94 -24.69
CA LEU A 62 -6.21 6.91 -24.59
C LEU A 62 -6.65 6.67 -23.14
N ILE A 63 -7.62 7.45 -22.68
CA ILE A 63 -8.15 7.39 -21.31
C ILE A 63 -9.51 6.72 -21.32
N GLY A 64 -9.55 5.48 -20.86
CA GLY A 64 -10.80 4.73 -20.85
C GLY A 64 -10.66 3.28 -20.38
N THR A 65 -11.73 2.53 -20.53
CA THR A 65 -11.75 1.08 -20.33
C THR A 65 -11.65 0.41 -21.70
N GLY A 66 -10.57 -0.30 -21.94
CA GLY A 66 -10.40 -1.11 -23.15
C GLY A 66 -11.05 -2.48 -23.00
N THR A 67 -11.77 -2.90 -24.02
CA THR A 67 -12.40 -4.23 -24.11
C THR A 67 -11.93 -4.90 -25.40
N ILE A 68 -11.50 -6.15 -25.31
CA ILE A 68 -11.11 -6.98 -26.45
C ILE A 68 -12.30 -7.86 -26.80
N ASN A 69 -13.07 -7.48 -27.80
CA ASN A 69 -14.24 -8.23 -28.25
C ASN A 69 -13.87 -9.29 -29.30
N VAL A 70 -12.88 -8.98 -30.14
CA VAL A 70 -12.34 -9.91 -31.14
C VAL A 70 -10.82 -9.78 -31.20
N PRO A 71 -10.09 -10.81 -31.66
CA PRO A 71 -8.65 -10.73 -31.84
C PRO A 71 -8.25 -9.54 -32.73
N GLY A 72 -7.20 -8.82 -32.30
CA GLY A 72 -6.67 -7.68 -33.04
C GLY A 72 -7.46 -6.38 -32.93
N MET A 73 -8.53 -6.33 -32.14
CA MET A 73 -9.33 -5.12 -31.93
C MET A 73 -9.54 -4.80 -30.45
N VAL A 74 -9.35 -3.53 -30.10
CA VAL A 74 -9.64 -3.00 -28.76
C VAL A 74 -10.64 -1.87 -28.88
N GLU A 75 -11.79 -2.02 -28.23
CA GLU A 75 -12.82 -0.98 -28.13
C GLU A 75 -12.69 -0.24 -26.80
N ILE A 76 -12.75 1.09 -26.83
CA ILE A 76 -12.82 1.92 -25.62
C ILE A 76 -14.29 2.05 -25.22
N THR A 77 -14.72 1.28 -24.22
CA THR A 77 -16.13 1.18 -23.81
C THR A 77 -16.55 2.21 -22.76
N ALA A 78 -15.61 2.85 -22.08
CA ALA A 78 -15.88 3.89 -21.10
C ALA A 78 -14.69 4.87 -20.98
N GLY A 79 -14.93 6.04 -20.40
CA GLY A 79 -13.93 7.07 -20.17
C GLY A 79 -13.98 8.18 -21.22
N LYS A 80 -12.92 9.01 -21.25
CA LYS A 80 -12.85 10.20 -22.10
C LYS A 80 -12.86 9.85 -23.59
N ASP A 81 -12.20 8.76 -23.96
CA ASP A 81 -12.00 8.32 -25.33
C ASP A 81 -12.98 7.21 -25.75
N LYS A 82 -14.13 7.11 -25.05
CA LYS A 82 -15.20 6.13 -25.33
C LYS A 82 -15.65 6.17 -26.80
N GLY A 83 -15.84 4.99 -27.38
CA GLY A 83 -16.33 4.80 -28.75
C GLY A 83 -15.21 4.64 -29.78
N GLN A 84 -13.94 4.82 -29.41
CA GLN A 84 -12.85 4.54 -30.32
C GLN A 84 -12.61 3.03 -30.44
N ILE A 85 -12.36 2.57 -31.66
CA ILE A 85 -11.98 1.20 -31.97
C ILE A 85 -10.57 1.22 -32.57
N LEU A 86 -9.68 0.45 -31.96
CA LEU A 86 -8.29 0.34 -32.36
C LEU A 86 -8.06 -1.02 -33.00
N SER A 87 -7.48 -1.03 -34.18
CA SER A 87 -6.98 -2.25 -34.83
C SER A 87 -5.48 -2.41 -34.57
N THR A 88 -5.03 -3.60 -34.19
CA THR A 88 -3.62 -3.86 -33.88
C THR A 88 -3.26 -5.32 -34.12
N GLU A 89 -2.01 -5.55 -34.51
CA GLU A 89 -1.46 -6.90 -34.65
C GLU A 89 -1.11 -7.56 -33.30
N ARG A 90 -0.84 -6.75 -32.27
CA ARG A 90 -0.39 -7.24 -30.98
C ARG A 90 -1.03 -6.44 -29.84
N ILE A 91 -1.47 -7.14 -28.81
CA ILE A 91 -2.06 -6.55 -27.62
C ILE A 91 -1.25 -6.98 -26.40
N LEU A 92 -0.75 -6.01 -25.64
CA LEU A 92 -0.15 -6.24 -24.32
C LEU A 92 -1.16 -5.87 -23.23
N ILE A 93 -1.57 -6.86 -22.44
CA ILE A 93 -2.49 -6.64 -21.31
C ILE A 93 -1.66 -6.30 -20.07
N ALA A 94 -1.69 -5.03 -19.67
CA ALA A 94 -1.01 -4.52 -18.48
C ALA A 94 -1.97 -3.69 -17.60
N SER A 95 -3.19 -4.20 -17.39
CA SER A 95 -4.31 -3.50 -16.76
C SER A 95 -4.17 -3.34 -15.23
N GLY A 96 -3.10 -3.88 -14.64
CA GLY A 96 -2.88 -3.87 -13.19
C GLY A 96 -3.81 -4.82 -12.43
N CYS A 97 -3.97 -4.56 -11.13
CA CYS A 97 -4.82 -5.37 -10.27
C CYS A 97 -5.64 -4.50 -9.30
N LYS A 98 -6.64 -5.12 -8.70
CA LYS A 98 -7.44 -4.54 -7.61
C LYS A 98 -7.05 -5.20 -6.29
N PRO A 99 -7.13 -4.49 -5.15
CA PRO A 99 -6.99 -5.12 -3.85
C PRO A 99 -8.01 -6.25 -3.69
N ARG A 100 -7.56 -7.39 -3.14
CA ARG A 100 -8.46 -8.49 -2.80
C ARG A 100 -9.44 -8.02 -1.72
N ARG A 101 -10.70 -8.33 -1.88
CA ARG A 101 -11.72 -8.09 -0.85
C ARG A 101 -11.90 -9.36 -0.02
N LEU A 102 -12.02 -9.19 1.27
CA LEU A 102 -12.45 -10.26 2.14
C LEU A 102 -13.98 -10.39 2.03
N PRO A 103 -14.52 -11.63 2.04
CA PRO A 103 -15.96 -11.81 2.12
C PRO A 103 -16.52 -11.08 3.34
N ASP A 104 -17.72 -10.55 3.22
CA ASP A 104 -18.50 -9.92 4.31
C ASP A 104 -17.82 -8.72 5.00
N LEU A 105 -16.71 -8.19 4.43
CA LEU A 105 -16.04 -7.01 4.92
C LEU A 105 -16.24 -5.83 3.97
N GLU A 106 -17.11 -4.90 4.36
CA GLU A 106 -17.31 -3.66 3.62
C GLU A 106 -16.16 -2.68 3.89
N VAL A 107 -15.62 -2.13 2.79
CA VAL A 107 -14.57 -1.10 2.84
C VAL A 107 -15.26 0.27 2.88
N ASP A 108 -15.21 0.93 4.03
CA ASP A 108 -15.80 2.25 4.25
C ASP A 108 -14.83 3.40 3.91
N GLY A 109 -13.56 3.10 3.73
CA GLY A 109 -12.50 4.07 3.42
C GLY A 109 -12.00 4.88 4.62
N GLU A 110 -12.53 4.64 5.82
CA GLU A 110 -12.13 5.32 7.06
C GLU A 110 -11.59 4.35 8.11
N ARG A 111 -12.36 3.33 8.47
CA ARG A 111 -11.99 2.31 9.46
C ARG A 111 -11.54 1.02 8.82
N VAL A 112 -12.21 0.66 7.74
CA VAL A 112 -11.84 -0.47 6.90
C VAL A 112 -11.36 0.07 5.57
N MET A 113 -10.08 -0.11 5.32
CA MET A 113 -9.40 0.45 4.16
C MET A 113 -8.68 -0.63 3.37
N THR A 114 -8.65 -0.49 2.07
CA THR A 114 -7.65 -1.18 1.25
C THR A 114 -6.36 -0.35 1.20
N SER A 115 -5.30 -0.92 0.63
CA SER A 115 -4.04 -0.20 0.42
C SER A 115 -4.20 1.12 -0.36
N ARG A 116 -5.24 1.24 -1.21
CA ARG A 116 -5.51 2.49 -1.94
C ARG A 116 -5.90 3.62 -1.00
N GLN A 117 -6.87 3.38 -0.10
CA GLN A 117 -7.28 4.39 0.87
C GLN A 117 -6.18 4.63 1.90
N ALA A 118 -5.44 3.58 2.28
CA ALA A 118 -4.31 3.71 3.21
C ALA A 118 -3.21 4.65 2.69
N LEU A 119 -2.98 4.71 1.37
CA LEU A 119 -2.07 5.69 0.75
C LEU A 119 -2.56 7.15 0.83
N GLU A 120 -3.80 7.37 1.20
CA GLU A 120 -4.46 8.68 1.25
C GLU A 120 -5.06 8.98 2.64
N MET A 121 -4.56 8.30 3.66
CA MET A 121 -5.00 8.47 5.05
C MET A 121 -4.91 9.94 5.47
N LYS A 122 -6.03 10.49 5.95
CA LYS A 122 -6.09 11.89 6.40
C LYS A 122 -5.54 12.08 7.80
N LYS A 123 -5.64 11.04 8.63
CA LYS A 123 -5.20 11.04 10.04
C LYS A 123 -4.47 9.76 10.35
N GLN A 124 -3.43 9.87 11.15
CA GLN A 124 -2.72 8.72 11.68
C GLN A 124 -3.61 7.97 12.67
N PRO A 125 -3.80 6.66 12.52
CA PRO A 125 -4.51 5.85 13.51
C PRO A 125 -3.65 5.63 14.76
N LYS A 126 -4.28 5.55 15.93
CA LYS A 126 -3.58 5.17 17.17
C LYS A 126 -3.19 3.69 17.15
N SER A 127 -4.02 2.85 16.55
CA SER A 127 -3.77 1.43 16.35
C SER A 127 -4.39 0.96 15.05
N ILE A 128 -3.81 -0.05 14.45
CA ILE A 128 -4.28 -0.66 13.21
C ILE A 128 -4.03 -2.16 13.23
N VAL A 129 -4.95 -2.91 12.64
CA VAL A 129 -4.75 -4.30 12.25
C VAL A 129 -4.58 -4.34 10.73
N ILE A 130 -3.51 -4.91 10.27
CA ILE A 130 -3.22 -5.11 8.85
C ILE A 130 -3.42 -6.58 8.54
N VAL A 131 -4.35 -6.90 7.64
CA VAL A 131 -4.67 -8.27 7.24
C VAL A 131 -3.94 -8.60 5.94
N GLY A 132 -3.04 -9.55 6.03
CA GLY A 132 -2.11 -9.95 4.97
C GLY A 132 -0.72 -9.37 5.18
N ALA A 133 0.26 -10.24 5.45
CA ALA A 133 1.66 -9.87 5.66
C ALA A 133 2.51 -10.00 4.38
N GLY A 134 1.91 -9.90 3.20
CA GLY A 134 2.64 -9.74 1.95
C GLY A 134 3.35 -8.38 1.87
N ALA A 135 4.07 -8.12 0.79
CA ALA A 135 4.90 -6.91 0.62
C ALA A 135 4.15 -5.60 0.96
N ILE A 136 2.90 -5.45 0.53
CA ILE A 136 2.10 -4.24 0.80
C ILE A 136 1.80 -4.10 2.29
N GLY A 137 1.36 -5.18 2.95
CA GLY A 137 1.07 -5.16 4.39
C GLY A 137 2.31 -4.88 5.22
N ALA A 138 3.43 -5.51 4.88
CA ALA A 138 4.72 -5.29 5.53
C ALA A 138 5.21 -3.83 5.38
N GLU A 139 5.09 -3.24 4.19
CA GLU A 139 5.44 -1.83 3.96
C GLU A 139 4.59 -0.88 4.80
N PHE A 140 3.27 -1.09 4.89
CA PHE A 140 2.41 -0.28 5.74
C PHE A 140 2.65 -0.51 7.23
N ALA A 141 2.95 -1.73 7.64
CA ALA A 141 3.29 -2.06 9.03
C ALA A 141 4.52 -1.26 9.47
N TYR A 142 5.61 -1.33 8.71
CA TYR A 142 6.82 -0.55 8.97
C TYR A 142 6.54 0.95 8.98
N PHE A 143 5.86 1.47 7.95
CA PHE A 143 5.56 2.89 7.83
C PHE A 143 4.80 3.44 9.03
N LEU A 144 3.70 2.80 9.39
CA LEU A 144 2.83 3.28 10.46
C LEU A 144 3.47 3.11 11.84
N ASN A 145 4.18 2.00 12.05
CA ASN A 145 4.89 1.74 13.30
C ASN A 145 5.99 2.78 13.56
N ALA A 146 6.76 3.16 12.54
CA ALA A 146 7.81 4.17 12.65
C ALA A 146 7.30 5.51 13.21
N PHE A 147 6.04 5.85 12.96
CA PHE A 147 5.39 7.05 13.47
C PHE A 147 4.55 6.80 14.74
N GLY A 148 4.73 5.67 15.42
CA GLY A 148 4.12 5.39 16.73
C GLY A 148 2.69 4.83 16.67
N THR A 149 2.19 4.41 15.52
CA THR A 149 0.94 3.63 15.44
C THR A 149 1.17 2.23 16.00
N LYS A 150 0.34 1.76 16.92
CA LYS A 150 0.38 0.35 17.36
C LYS A 150 -0.10 -0.56 16.24
N VAL A 151 0.78 -1.38 15.69
CA VAL A 151 0.51 -2.24 14.54
C VAL A 151 0.40 -3.70 14.96
N THR A 152 -0.70 -4.36 14.56
CA THR A 152 -0.83 -5.81 14.55
C THR A 152 -0.91 -6.26 13.08
N LEU A 153 0.06 -7.06 12.64
CA LEU A 153 0.16 -7.62 11.31
C LEU A 153 -0.28 -9.08 11.35
N VAL A 154 -1.38 -9.40 10.66
CA VAL A 154 -2.01 -10.73 10.69
C VAL A 154 -1.81 -11.43 9.35
N GLU A 155 -1.34 -12.67 9.38
CA GLU A 155 -1.15 -13.51 8.20
C GLU A 155 -1.73 -14.91 8.45
N MET A 156 -2.49 -15.40 7.49
CA MET A 156 -3.10 -16.73 7.57
C MET A 156 -2.07 -17.85 7.34
N LEU A 157 -1.04 -17.57 6.55
CA LEU A 157 0.07 -18.48 6.31
C LEU A 157 1.08 -18.44 7.47
N ASP A 158 2.04 -19.32 7.46
CA ASP A 158 2.94 -19.64 8.58
C ASP A 158 4.09 -18.64 8.78
N HIS A 159 4.28 -17.68 7.87
CA HIS A 159 5.31 -16.65 7.98
C HIS A 159 4.91 -15.33 7.30
N VAL A 160 5.57 -14.24 7.66
CA VAL A 160 5.45 -12.97 6.95
C VAL A 160 6.05 -13.08 5.55
N LEU A 161 5.62 -12.25 4.60
CA LEU A 161 6.07 -12.31 3.21
C LEU A 161 5.94 -13.72 2.61
N PRO A 162 4.74 -14.29 2.61
CA PRO A 162 4.54 -15.74 2.37
C PRO A 162 4.88 -16.22 0.94
N VAL A 163 5.26 -15.33 0.04
CA VAL A 163 5.75 -15.66 -1.31
C VAL A 163 7.27 -15.59 -1.43
N GLU A 164 7.95 -15.18 -0.36
CA GLU A 164 9.40 -15.07 -0.30
C GLU A 164 10.00 -16.31 0.39
N ASP A 165 11.31 -16.44 0.30
CA ASP A 165 12.06 -17.48 0.98
C ASP A 165 11.93 -17.37 2.51
N HIS A 166 11.78 -18.52 3.19
CA HIS A 166 11.55 -18.58 4.65
C HIS A 166 12.68 -17.94 5.48
N GLU A 167 13.93 -18.13 5.10
CA GLU A 167 15.06 -17.55 5.84
C GLU A 167 15.07 -16.03 5.70
N THR A 168 14.80 -15.52 4.50
CA THR A 168 14.67 -14.08 4.22
C THR A 168 13.47 -13.50 4.98
N ALA A 169 12.32 -14.17 4.96
CA ALA A 169 11.12 -13.76 5.66
C ALA A 169 11.32 -13.71 7.18
N ALA A 170 12.05 -14.68 7.74
CA ALA A 170 12.37 -14.74 9.17
C ALA A 170 13.21 -13.54 9.63
N VAL A 171 14.12 -13.02 8.80
CA VAL A 171 14.90 -11.81 9.09
C VAL A 171 13.98 -10.60 9.23
N VAL A 172 13.01 -10.44 8.31
CA VAL A 172 12.05 -9.34 8.36
C VAL A 172 11.13 -9.46 9.56
N GLU A 173 10.61 -10.66 9.85
CA GLU A 173 9.74 -10.89 11.01
C GLU A 173 10.46 -10.60 12.34
N LYS A 174 11.72 -10.99 12.45
CA LYS A 174 12.57 -10.68 13.61
C LYS A 174 12.72 -9.17 13.79
N SER A 175 13.03 -8.44 12.71
CA SER A 175 13.14 -6.97 12.74
C SER A 175 11.82 -6.33 13.17
N PHE A 176 10.70 -6.76 12.62
CA PHE A 176 9.38 -6.24 12.98
C PHE A 176 9.05 -6.44 14.46
N LYS A 177 9.34 -7.62 15.00
CA LYS A 177 9.16 -7.89 16.45
C LYS A 177 10.05 -7.02 17.31
N GLN A 178 11.29 -6.79 16.90
CA GLN A 178 12.23 -5.89 17.62
C GLN A 178 11.74 -4.44 17.60
N GLU A 179 11.13 -4.00 16.52
CA GLU A 179 10.53 -2.68 16.36
C GLU A 179 9.14 -2.56 17.03
N GLY A 180 8.61 -3.62 17.65
CA GLY A 180 7.35 -3.62 18.39
C GLY A 180 6.09 -3.87 17.52
N ILE A 181 6.24 -4.34 16.29
CA ILE A 181 5.13 -4.79 15.46
C ILE A 181 4.67 -6.18 15.94
N ASP A 182 3.39 -6.31 16.28
CA ASP A 182 2.80 -7.58 16.69
C ASP A 182 2.46 -8.44 15.46
N CYS A 183 3.37 -9.36 15.11
CA CYS A 183 3.20 -10.28 13.98
C CYS A 183 2.43 -11.53 14.43
N ARG A 184 1.28 -11.76 13.81
CA ARG A 184 0.39 -12.90 14.04
C ARG A 184 0.31 -13.75 12.78
N VAL A 185 1.19 -14.72 12.65
CA VAL A 185 1.20 -15.71 11.56
C VAL A 185 0.32 -16.92 11.93
N SER A 186 -0.02 -17.76 10.95
CA SER A 186 -0.97 -18.86 11.09
C SER A 186 -2.27 -18.43 11.76
N THR A 187 -2.74 -17.22 11.43
CA THR A 187 -3.87 -16.57 12.12
C THR A 187 -4.85 -16.00 11.10
N ALA A 188 -6.10 -16.40 11.20
CA ALA A 188 -7.21 -15.83 10.43
C ALA A 188 -7.89 -14.69 11.19
N VAL A 189 -8.59 -13.83 10.47
CA VAL A 189 -9.44 -12.78 11.05
C VAL A 189 -10.89 -13.13 10.80
N GLU A 190 -11.67 -13.19 11.87
CA GLU A 190 -13.08 -13.54 11.83
C GLU A 190 -13.95 -12.53 12.61
N ASN A 191 -15.27 -12.64 12.47
CA ASN A 191 -16.26 -11.88 13.26
C ASN A 191 -16.01 -10.37 13.30
N ILE A 192 -15.64 -9.78 12.16
CA ILE A 192 -15.30 -8.35 12.08
C ILE A 192 -16.55 -7.51 12.30
N LYS A 193 -16.52 -6.64 13.32
CA LYS A 193 -17.61 -5.70 13.66
C LYS A 193 -17.08 -4.27 13.63
N VAL A 194 -17.63 -3.47 12.73
CA VAL A 194 -17.28 -2.05 12.60
C VAL A 194 -18.23 -1.22 13.47
N ASN A 195 -17.68 -0.44 14.38
CA ASN A 195 -18.41 0.48 15.24
C ASN A 195 -18.03 1.94 14.91
N ALA A 196 -18.78 2.89 15.45
CA ALA A 196 -18.51 4.33 15.24
C ALA A 196 -17.09 4.77 15.67
N LYS A 197 -16.42 4.08 16.58
CA LYS A 197 -15.11 4.48 17.12
C LYS A 197 -14.00 3.44 16.91
N SER A 198 -14.33 2.20 16.56
CA SER A 198 -13.38 1.09 16.49
C SER A 198 -13.84 -0.03 15.57
N VAL A 199 -12.91 -0.90 15.21
CA VAL A 199 -13.19 -2.21 14.62
C VAL A 199 -12.84 -3.26 15.66
N LYS A 200 -13.72 -4.23 15.87
CA LYS A 200 -13.46 -5.43 16.67
C LYS A 200 -13.41 -6.64 15.78
N MET A 201 -12.55 -7.58 16.06
CA MET A 201 -12.39 -8.81 15.30
C MET A 201 -11.84 -9.92 16.21
N ASP A 202 -12.07 -11.14 15.81
CA ASP A 202 -11.46 -12.30 16.44
C ASP A 202 -10.24 -12.73 15.64
N LEU A 203 -9.15 -13.09 16.32
CA LEU A 203 -7.96 -13.66 15.74
C LEU A 203 -7.93 -15.14 16.08
N VAL A 204 -8.05 -15.99 15.05
CA VAL A 204 -8.18 -17.44 15.18
C VAL A 204 -6.96 -18.11 14.58
N LYS A 205 -6.33 -19.00 15.35
CA LYS A 205 -5.20 -19.84 14.91
C LYS A 205 -5.69 -21.12 14.27
#